data_8740a5ab486a7120f2e74507e46cce96
#
_entry.id   8740a5ab486a7120f2e74507e46cce96
#
_cell.length_a   1.000
_cell.length_b   1.000
_cell.length_c   1.000
_cell.angle_alpha   90.00
_cell.angle_beta   90.00
_cell.angle_gamma   90.00
#
_symmetry.space_group_name_H-M   'P 1'
#
loop_
_entity.id
_entity.type
_entity.pdbx_description
1 polymer ?
#
loop_
_entity_poly.entity_id
_entity_poly.type
_entity_poly.pdbx_seq_one_letter_code
_entity_poly.pdbx_strand_id
1 'polypeptide(L)'
;YGTPFRFIYLPKIGDQIKKARNLFNKAIKKNNYKGNYYYCYCTKCNHFSHVINEALKQNVNLETSSAYDIDLILSLYRDKKIDKNRIIVHNGYKTDEYLVKILNLQEIGFRNNIIVLDSINELKRIEKLANGVKIKIGIRMAINEESQSSYYTSRLGIRHGDILNFY
;
A
#
# COMPACT_ATOMS: atom_id res chain seq x y z
N TYR A 1 -18.81 26.89 -16.13
CA TYR A 1 -18.82 25.44 -16.00
C TYR A 1 -20.15 25.00 -15.38
N GLY A 2 -20.78 23.95 -15.94
CA GLY A 2 -22.04 23.40 -15.42
C GLY A 2 -21.83 22.50 -14.20
N THR A 3 -22.90 22.20 -13.46
CA THR A 3 -22.90 21.25 -12.34
C THR A 3 -23.51 19.91 -12.80
N PRO A 4 -23.08 18.75 -12.21
CA PRO A 4 -22.04 18.60 -11.17
C PRO A 4 -20.61 18.66 -11.73
N PHE A 5 -19.64 19.16 -10.93
CA PHE A 5 -18.22 19.12 -11.26
C PHE A 5 -17.38 18.69 -10.07
N ARG A 6 -16.17 18.18 -10.33
CA ARG A 6 -15.18 17.84 -9.31
C ARG A 6 -13.98 18.76 -9.45
N PHE A 7 -13.62 19.45 -8.36
CA PHE A 7 -12.45 20.31 -8.28
C PHE A 7 -11.34 19.65 -7.46
N ILE A 8 -10.10 19.68 -7.97
CA ILE A 8 -8.91 19.17 -7.28
C ILE A 8 -7.86 20.26 -7.30
N TYR A 9 -7.44 20.73 -6.10
CA TYR A 9 -6.34 21.67 -5.95
C TYR A 9 -5.04 20.90 -5.74
N LEU A 10 -4.30 20.66 -6.82
CA LEU A 10 -3.11 19.81 -6.84
C LEU A 10 -2.01 20.22 -5.85
N PRO A 11 -1.64 21.51 -5.69
CA PRO A 11 -0.57 21.89 -4.76
C PRO A 11 -0.81 21.40 -3.33
N LYS A 12 -2.07 21.31 -2.89
CA LYS A 12 -2.44 20.83 -1.56
C LYS A 12 -1.93 19.41 -1.27
N ILE A 13 -1.83 18.57 -2.29
CA ILE A 13 -1.33 17.19 -2.18
C ILE A 13 0.12 17.22 -1.69
N GLY A 14 0.98 17.95 -2.38
CA GLY A 14 2.39 18.12 -2.01
C GLY A 14 2.58 18.71 -0.61
N ASP A 15 1.80 19.73 -0.28
CA ASP A 15 1.85 20.38 1.04
C ASP A 15 1.49 19.43 2.18
N GLN A 16 0.44 18.61 2.02
CA GLN A 16 0.04 17.64 3.04
C GLN A 16 1.06 16.51 3.20
N ILE A 17 1.66 16.03 2.11
CA ILE A 17 2.72 15.02 2.16
C ILE A 17 3.94 15.57 2.94
N LYS A 18 4.38 16.79 2.63
CA LYS A 18 5.48 17.46 3.35
C LYS A 18 5.15 17.64 4.83
N LYS A 19 3.93 18.09 5.14
CA LYS A 19 3.46 18.28 6.51
C LYS A 19 3.51 16.95 7.29
N ALA A 20 2.97 15.87 6.73
CA ALA A 20 2.99 14.54 7.35
C ALA A 20 4.43 14.10 7.64
N ARG A 21 5.32 14.15 6.65
CA ARG A 21 6.75 13.79 6.83
C ARG A 21 7.41 14.60 7.94
N ASN A 22 7.18 15.91 7.97
CA ASN A 22 7.77 16.78 8.98
C ASN A 22 7.29 16.43 10.39
N LEU A 23 6.01 16.12 10.57
CA LEU A 23 5.44 15.73 11.85
C LEU A 23 6.00 14.40 12.34
N PHE A 24 6.03 13.37 11.48
CA PHE A 24 6.60 12.06 11.81
C PHE A 24 8.11 12.16 12.10
N ASN A 25 8.88 12.90 11.31
CA ASN A 25 10.30 13.08 11.55
C ASN A 25 10.58 13.81 12.87
N LYS A 26 9.76 14.80 13.25
CA LYS A 26 9.84 15.45 14.55
C LYS A 26 9.55 14.47 15.69
N ALA A 27 8.52 13.62 15.54
CA ALA A 27 8.16 12.61 16.54
C ALA A 27 9.26 11.54 16.69
N ILE A 28 9.82 11.06 15.58
CA ILE A 28 10.96 10.13 15.54
C ILE A 28 12.15 10.69 16.33
N LYS A 29 12.54 11.93 16.05
CA LYS A 29 13.64 12.59 16.76
C LYS A 29 13.35 12.77 18.23
N LYS A 30 12.15 13.26 18.58
CA LYS A 30 11.75 13.50 19.98
C LYS A 30 11.78 12.22 20.82
N ASN A 31 11.42 11.08 20.24
CA ASN A 31 11.30 9.81 20.95
C ASN A 31 12.52 8.88 20.73
N ASN A 32 13.59 9.35 20.11
CA ASN A 32 14.79 8.56 19.79
C ASN A 32 14.47 7.24 19.06
N TYR A 33 13.39 7.25 18.26
CA TYR A 33 13.01 6.08 17.47
C TYR A 33 14.05 5.78 16.39
N LYS A 34 14.46 4.52 16.27
CA LYS A 34 15.56 4.11 15.37
C LYS A 34 15.12 3.77 13.95
N GLY A 35 13.80 3.70 13.70
CA GLY A 35 13.25 3.43 12.38
C GLY A 35 13.03 4.71 11.56
N ASN A 36 12.63 4.50 10.30
CA ASN A 36 12.30 5.56 9.36
C ASN A 36 10.79 5.64 9.11
N TYR A 37 10.32 6.81 8.69
CA TYR A 37 8.96 7.02 8.21
C TYR A 37 8.95 6.98 6.68
N TYR A 38 8.11 6.13 6.12
CA TYR A 38 7.87 6.01 4.68
C TYR A 38 6.43 6.40 4.35
N TYR A 39 6.25 7.45 3.55
CA TYR A 39 4.93 7.83 3.05
C TYR A 39 4.58 6.98 1.84
N CYS A 40 3.49 6.20 1.92
CA CYS A 40 2.95 5.46 0.80
C CYS A 40 1.65 6.14 0.33
N TYR A 41 1.61 6.56 -0.92
CA TYR A 41 0.38 7.10 -1.53
C TYR A 41 -0.55 5.95 -1.91
N CYS A 42 -1.77 5.98 -1.38
CA CYS A 42 -2.78 4.95 -1.63
C CYS A 42 -3.53 5.25 -2.94
N THR A 43 -3.34 4.41 -3.96
CA THR A 43 -3.91 4.61 -5.31
C THR A 43 -5.43 4.59 -5.32
N LYS A 44 -6.08 3.80 -4.46
CA LYS A 44 -7.54 3.74 -4.35
C LYS A 44 -8.21 5.06 -3.94
N CYS A 45 -7.48 5.95 -3.24
CA CYS A 45 -8.02 7.24 -2.83
C CYS A 45 -8.28 8.14 -4.03
N ASN A 46 -7.34 8.18 -4.95
CA ASN A 46 -7.49 8.86 -6.24
C ASN A 46 -6.39 8.39 -7.20
N HIS A 47 -6.76 7.73 -8.27
CA HIS A 47 -5.85 7.16 -9.27
C HIS A 47 -5.74 7.98 -10.56
N PHE A 48 -6.32 9.18 -10.59
CA PHE A 48 -6.13 10.07 -11.75
C PHE A 48 -4.65 10.42 -11.95
N SER A 49 -4.21 10.38 -13.20
CA SER A 49 -2.81 10.56 -13.57
C SER A 49 -2.21 11.87 -13.05
N HIS A 50 -2.95 12.98 -13.11
CA HIS A 50 -2.50 14.29 -12.60
C HIS A 50 -2.33 14.30 -11.08
N VAL A 51 -3.15 13.56 -10.33
CA VAL A 51 -3.04 13.44 -8.87
C VAL A 51 -1.84 12.58 -8.48
N ILE A 52 -1.68 11.43 -9.13
CA ILE A 52 -0.54 10.54 -8.88
C ILE A 52 0.78 11.24 -9.25
N ASN A 53 0.83 11.93 -10.39
CA ASN A 53 2.01 12.68 -10.79
C ASN A 53 2.37 13.76 -9.75
N GLU A 54 1.39 14.45 -9.17
CA GLU A 54 1.64 15.45 -8.12
C GLU A 54 2.19 14.80 -6.85
N ALA A 55 1.64 13.66 -6.43
CA ALA A 55 2.17 12.90 -5.29
C ALA A 55 3.61 12.42 -5.56
N LEU A 56 3.89 11.90 -6.75
CA LEU A 56 5.22 11.40 -7.14
C LEU A 56 6.30 12.49 -7.13
N LYS A 57 5.96 13.76 -7.38
CA LYS A 57 6.90 14.90 -7.20
C LYS A 57 7.48 14.98 -5.79
N GLN A 58 6.77 14.42 -4.80
CA GLN A 58 7.22 14.36 -3.42
C GLN A 58 7.99 13.07 -3.10
N ASN A 59 8.41 12.30 -4.09
CA ASN A 59 9.14 11.05 -3.92
C ASN A 59 8.44 10.08 -2.94
N VAL A 60 7.13 9.89 -3.09
CA VAL A 60 6.34 8.97 -2.27
C VAL A 60 6.51 7.53 -2.74
N ASN A 61 6.33 6.58 -1.82
CA ASN A 61 6.08 5.18 -2.14
C ASN A 61 4.61 4.99 -2.54
N LEU A 62 4.22 3.79 -2.93
CA LEU A 62 2.88 3.51 -3.42
C LEU A 62 2.21 2.39 -2.62
N GLU A 63 0.90 2.50 -2.46
CA GLU A 63 0.06 1.43 -1.93
C GLU A 63 -1.01 1.11 -2.97
N THR A 64 -1.13 -0.16 -3.31
CA THR A 64 -2.11 -0.72 -4.24
C THR A 64 -3.15 -1.55 -3.49
N SER A 65 -4.34 -1.73 -4.07
CA SER A 65 -5.43 -2.50 -3.46
C SER A 65 -6.23 -3.35 -4.45
N SER A 66 -5.77 -3.41 -5.70
CA SER A 66 -6.43 -4.19 -6.76
C SER A 66 -5.45 -4.61 -7.86
N ALA A 67 -5.88 -5.59 -8.68
CA ALA A 67 -5.14 -6.01 -9.87
C ALA A 67 -4.92 -4.87 -10.87
N TYR A 68 -5.87 -3.94 -10.99
CA TYR A 68 -5.77 -2.77 -11.87
C TYR A 68 -4.68 -1.78 -11.43
N ASP A 69 -4.44 -1.68 -10.13
CA ASP A 69 -3.37 -0.82 -9.61
C ASP A 69 -1.99 -1.31 -10.05
N ILE A 70 -1.82 -2.63 -10.30
CA ILE A 70 -0.57 -3.17 -10.83
C ILE A 70 -0.33 -2.70 -12.27
N ASP A 71 -1.38 -2.64 -13.08
CA ASP A 71 -1.27 -2.10 -14.45
C ASP A 71 -0.88 -0.62 -14.42
N LEU A 72 -1.38 0.14 -13.43
CA LEU A 72 -0.96 1.50 -13.16
C LEU A 72 0.54 1.58 -12.79
N ILE A 73 1.01 0.72 -11.88
CA ILE A 73 2.45 0.64 -11.50
C ILE A 73 3.31 0.39 -12.74
N LEU A 74 2.92 -0.56 -13.59
CA LEU A 74 3.63 -0.88 -14.83
C LEU A 74 3.64 0.30 -15.81
N SER A 75 2.53 1.04 -15.90
CA SER A 75 2.46 2.26 -16.71
C SER A 75 3.43 3.34 -16.19
N LEU A 76 3.41 3.60 -14.87
CA LEU A 76 4.32 4.56 -14.24
C LEU A 76 5.79 4.18 -14.44
N TYR A 77 6.11 2.90 -14.41
CA TYR A 77 7.47 2.40 -14.67
C TYR A 77 7.87 2.61 -16.15
N ARG A 78 7.01 2.26 -17.10
CA ARG A 78 7.24 2.47 -18.54
C ARG A 78 7.46 3.96 -18.84
N ASP A 79 6.70 4.83 -18.19
CA ASP A 79 6.81 6.28 -18.30
C ASP A 79 8.04 6.86 -17.55
N LYS A 80 8.88 6.01 -16.93
CA LYS A 80 10.06 6.40 -16.15
C LYS A 80 9.73 7.32 -14.95
N LYS A 81 8.51 7.27 -14.43
CA LYS A 81 8.06 8.05 -13.26
C LYS A 81 8.41 7.38 -11.93
N ILE A 82 8.62 6.08 -11.95
CA ILE A 82 9.11 5.28 -10.82
C ILE A 82 10.20 4.32 -11.29
N ASP A 83 11.03 3.88 -10.36
CA ASP A 83 12.02 2.83 -10.57
C ASP A 83 11.65 1.55 -9.81
N LYS A 84 12.40 0.47 -10.05
CA LYS A 84 12.18 -0.85 -9.43
C LYS A 84 12.55 -0.91 -7.94
N ASN A 85 13.20 0.12 -7.40
CA ASN A 85 13.54 0.20 -5.98
C ASN A 85 12.42 0.82 -5.14
N ARG A 86 11.37 1.35 -5.81
CA ARG A 86 10.21 1.91 -5.14
C ARG A 86 9.56 0.89 -4.21
N ILE A 87 9.27 1.28 -2.98
CA ILE A 87 8.46 0.45 -2.08
C ILE A 87 7.02 0.48 -2.59
N ILE A 88 6.44 -0.71 -2.76
CA ILE A 88 5.05 -0.89 -3.14
C ILE A 88 4.40 -1.83 -2.13
N VAL A 89 3.40 -1.32 -1.44
CA VAL A 89 2.61 -2.07 -0.44
C VAL A 89 1.33 -2.55 -1.12
N HIS A 90 1.12 -3.85 -1.14
CA HIS A 90 -0.09 -4.46 -1.72
C HIS A 90 -1.06 -4.83 -0.59
N ASN A 91 -2.08 -3.99 -0.42
CA ASN A 91 -3.07 -4.10 0.66
C ASN A 91 -4.44 -4.57 0.12
N GLY A 92 -5.42 -4.75 1.01
CA GLY A 92 -6.76 -5.21 0.68
C GLY A 92 -6.84 -6.70 0.33
N TYR A 93 -8.07 -7.17 0.09
CA TYR A 93 -8.32 -8.55 -0.33
C TYR A 93 -7.71 -8.81 -1.71
N LYS A 94 -6.96 -9.92 -1.83
CA LYS A 94 -6.26 -10.26 -3.06
C LYS A 94 -6.93 -11.42 -3.77
N THR A 95 -7.40 -11.14 -5.00
CA THR A 95 -7.80 -12.18 -5.96
C THR A 95 -6.56 -12.92 -6.48
N ASP A 96 -6.73 -14.07 -7.10
CA ASP A 96 -5.62 -14.79 -7.73
C ASP A 96 -4.97 -13.97 -8.84
N GLU A 97 -5.77 -13.24 -9.64
CA GLU A 97 -5.26 -12.32 -10.64
C GLU A 97 -4.34 -11.25 -10.02
N TYR A 98 -4.75 -10.66 -8.89
CA TYR A 98 -3.95 -9.66 -8.21
C TYR A 98 -2.64 -10.24 -7.68
N LEU A 99 -2.68 -11.43 -7.07
CA LEU A 99 -1.48 -12.13 -6.59
C LEU A 99 -0.52 -12.45 -7.73
N VAL A 100 -1.02 -13.01 -8.84
CA VAL A 100 -0.19 -13.30 -10.03
C VAL A 100 0.47 -12.04 -10.57
N LYS A 101 -0.26 -10.93 -10.69
CA LYS A 101 0.31 -9.66 -11.15
C LYS A 101 1.39 -9.12 -10.19
N ILE A 102 1.22 -9.27 -8.86
CA ILE A 102 2.23 -8.88 -7.87
C ILE A 102 3.49 -9.75 -8.03
N LEU A 103 3.34 -11.06 -8.18
CA LEU A 103 4.47 -11.97 -8.38
C LEU A 103 5.23 -11.63 -9.67
N ASN A 104 4.53 -11.32 -10.75
CA ASN A 104 5.13 -10.86 -12.00
C ASN A 104 5.94 -9.56 -11.81
N LEU A 105 5.46 -8.61 -10.98
CA LEU A 105 6.27 -7.43 -10.63
C LEU A 105 7.60 -7.84 -9.97
N GLN A 106 7.57 -8.82 -9.09
CA GLN A 106 8.78 -9.33 -8.43
C GLN A 106 9.76 -9.94 -9.45
N GLU A 107 9.27 -10.74 -10.39
CA GLU A 107 10.06 -11.37 -11.45
C GLU A 107 10.73 -10.35 -12.37
N ILE A 108 10.04 -9.28 -12.73
CA ILE A 108 10.63 -8.20 -13.53
C ILE A 108 11.56 -7.28 -12.75
N GLY A 109 11.76 -7.56 -11.44
CA GLY A 109 12.79 -6.96 -10.60
C GLY A 109 12.35 -5.89 -9.61
N PHE A 110 11.06 -5.71 -9.34
CA PHE A 110 10.59 -4.88 -8.23
C PHE A 110 10.80 -5.62 -6.90
N ARG A 111 11.92 -5.37 -6.22
CA ARG A 111 12.33 -6.13 -5.02
C ARG A 111 11.76 -5.60 -3.70
N ASN A 112 11.08 -4.45 -3.73
CA ASN A 112 10.50 -3.82 -2.56
C ASN A 112 8.97 -3.90 -2.55
N ASN A 113 8.43 -4.98 -3.13
CA ASN A 113 7.02 -5.34 -3.00
C ASN A 113 6.78 -5.95 -1.62
N ILE A 114 5.74 -5.48 -0.93
CA ILE A 114 5.30 -5.99 0.37
C ILE A 114 3.85 -6.42 0.24
N ILE A 115 3.57 -7.70 0.37
CA ILE A 115 2.21 -8.25 0.31
C ILE A 115 1.65 -8.27 1.73
N VAL A 116 0.65 -7.44 2.00
CA VAL A 116 -0.01 -7.39 3.32
C VAL A 116 -1.13 -8.40 3.36
N LEU A 117 -0.98 -9.43 4.19
CA LEU A 117 -1.96 -10.51 4.35
C LEU A 117 -3.15 -10.04 5.18
N ASP A 118 -4.34 -10.29 4.67
CA ASP A 118 -5.61 -10.07 5.38
C ASP A 118 -6.15 -11.38 6.03
N SER A 119 -5.60 -12.55 5.65
CA SER A 119 -6.02 -13.85 6.18
C SER A 119 -4.97 -14.95 5.97
N ILE A 120 -5.10 -16.04 6.76
CA ILE A 120 -4.29 -17.27 6.59
C ILE A 120 -4.53 -17.92 5.21
N ASN A 121 -5.73 -17.81 4.67
CA ASN A 121 -6.03 -18.36 3.35
C ASN A 121 -5.29 -17.65 2.23
N GLU A 122 -5.01 -16.34 2.36
CA GLU A 122 -4.16 -15.63 1.41
C GLU A 122 -2.73 -16.17 1.43
N LEU A 123 -2.17 -16.46 2.61
CA LEU A 123 -0.84 -17.07 2.72
C LEU A 123 -0.76 -18.39 1.95
N LYS A 124 -1.69 -19.32 2.18
CA LYS A 124 -1.74 -20.61 1.48
C LYS A 124 -1.84 -20.46 -0.05
N ARG A 125 -2.56 -19.43 -0.51
CA ARG A 125 -2.67 -19.13 -1.95
C ARG A 125 -1.36 -18.59 -2.51
N ILE A 126 -0.70 -17.70 -1.77
CA ILE A 126 0.61 -17.16 -2.16
C ILE A 126 1.64 -18.28 -2.25
N GLU A 127 1.70 -19.18 -1.27
CA GLU A 127 2.62 -20.33 -1.27
C GLU A 127 2.48 -21.19 -2.53
N LYS A 128 1.24 -21.43 -2.96
CA LYS A 128 0.96 -22.18 -4.20
C LYS A 128 1.40 -21.44 -5.47
N LEU A 129 1.23 -20.10 -5.48
CA LEU A 129 1.48 -19.28 -6.66
C LEU A 129 2.95 -18.82 -6.77
N ALA A 130 3.62 -18.64 -5.63
CA ALA A 130 4.97 -18.05 -5.60
C ALA A 130 6.06 -18.96 -6.16
N ASN A 131 5.84 -20.28 -6.21
CA ASN A 131 6.76 -21.26 -6.80
C ASN A 131 8.25 -20.98 -6.51
N GLY A 132 8.59 -20.74 -5.22
CA GLY A 132 9.96 -20.46 -4.76
C GLY A 132 10.44 -19.01 -4.91
N VAL A 133 9.63 -18.10 -5.42
CA VAL A 133 9.95 -16.67 -5.48
C VAL A 133 10.00 -16.09 -4.07
N LYS A 134 11.10 -15.42 -3.69
CA LYS A 134 11.21 -14.73 -2.40
C LYS A 134 10.36 -13.47 -2.40
N ILE A 135 9.44 -13.38 -1.44
CA ILE A 135 8.53 -12.25 -1.26
C ILE A 135 8.63 -11.67 0.14
N LYS A 136 8.33 -10.38 0.28
CA LYS A 136 8.18 -9.72 1.57
C LYS A 136 6.72 -9.75 1.96
N ILE A 137 6.43 -10.25 3.16
CA ILE A 137 5.07 -10.36 3.69
C ILE A 137 4.91 -9.37 4.85
N GLY A 138 3.80 -8.67 4.86
CA GLY A 138 3.27 -7.95 6.01
C GLY A 138 2.02 -8.66 6.53
N ILE A 139 1.68 -8.45 7.78
CA ILE A 139 0.45 -8.97 8.39
C ILE A 139 -0.42 -7.80 8.79
N ARG A 140 -1.67 -7.78 8.33
CA ARG A 140 -2.66 -6.84 8.81
C ARG A 140 -3.30 -7.39 10.07
N MET A 141 -3.05 -6.72 11.20
CA MET A 141 -3.69 -7.06 12.47
C MET A 141 -5.08 -6.43 12.56
N ALA A 142 -6.08 -7.23 12.91
CA ALA A 142 -7.39 -6.73 13.30
C ALA A 142 -7.31 -6.19 14.73
N ILE A 143 -7.79 -4.96 14.95
CA ILE A 143 -7.89 -4.37 16.28
C ILE A 143 -9.09 -4.98 16.97
N ASN A 144 -8.89 -5.49 18.20
CA ASN A 144 -9.96 -6.03 19.05
C ASN A 144 -10.69 -4.94 19.85
N GLU A 145 -10.50 -3.68 19.54
CA GLU A 145 -11.27 -2.62 20.16
C GLU A 145 -12.73 -2.73 19.72
N GLU A 146 -13.59 -3.15 20.63
CA GLU A 146 -15.02 -2.96 20.50
C GLU A 146 -15.29 -1.45 20.56
N SER A 147 -15.42 -0.83 19.41
CA SER A 147 -16.01 0.49 19.38
C SER A 147 -17.41 0.38 19.97
N GLN A 148 -17.88 1.39 20.71
CA GLN A 148 -19.27 1.46 21.21
C GLN A 148 -20.33 1.44 20.09
N SER A 149 -19.89 1.25 18.82
CA SER A 149 -20.76 1.07 17.67
C SER A 149 -21.20 -0.40 17.58
N SER A 150 -22.48 -0.61 17.28
CA SER A 150 -23.12 -1.92 17.10
C SER A 150 -22.58 -2.74 15.90
N TYR A 151 -21.47 -2.32 15.27
CA TYR A 151 -20.87 -2.98 14.11
C TYR A 151 -19.44 -3.37 14.38
N TYR A 152 -19.06 -4.60 13.94
CA TYR A 152 -17.66 -4.96 13.80
C TYR A 152 -16.98 -4.01 12.81
N THR A 153 -16.07 -3.17 13.29
CA THR A 153 -15.36 -2.19 12.46
C THR A 153 -14.22 -2.79 11.67
N SER A 154 -13.70 -3.96 12.08
CA SER A 154 -12.63 -4.65 11.38
C SER A 154 -13.16 -5.89 10.65
N ARG A 155 -13.44 -5.73 9.34
CA ARG A 155 -13.80 -6.85 8.45
C ARG A 155 -12.58 -7.56 7.86
N LEU A 156 -11.39 -6.97 7.99
CA LEU A 156 -10.14 -7.40 7.37
C LEU A 156 -9.06 -7.49 8.42
N GLY A 157 -8.14 -8.41 8.21
CA GLY A 157 -6.99 -8.60 9.08
C GLY A 157 -7.12 -9.83 9.97
N ILE A 158 -5.99 -10.22 10.55
CA ILE A 158 -5.82 -11.40 11.39
C ILE A 158 -5.99 -10.97 12.83
N ARG A 159 -6.80 -11.69 13.59
CA ARG A 159 -6.99 -11.41 15.01
C ARG A 159 -5.68 -11.64 15.77
N HIS A 160 -5.44 -10.83 16.79
CA HIS A 160 -4.22 -10.90 17.60
C HIS A 160 -3.94 -12.31 18.14
N GLY A 161 -4.97 -13.05 18.60
CA GLY A 161 -4.83 -14.43 19.06
C GLY A 161 -4.42 -15.44 17.98
N ASP A 162 -4.68 -15.14 16.71
CA ASP A 162 -4.39 -16.03 15.59
C ASP A 162 -3.02 -15.76 14.93
N ILE A 163 -2.32 -14.69 15.34
CA ILE A 163 -1.02 -14.30 14.74
C ILE A 163 0.04 -15.38 14.97
N LEU A 164 0.05 -16.00 16.14
CA LEU A 164 1.01 -17.08 16.46
C LEU A 164 0.85 -18.31 15.56
N ASN A 165 -0.35 -18.52 14.98
CA ASN A 165 -0.59 -19.62 14.03
C ASN A 165 0.02 -19.36 12.64
N PHE A 166 0.59 -18.17 12.42
CA PHE A 166 1.30 -17.81 11.19
C PHE A 166 2.78 -18.16 11.20
N TYR A 167 3.34 -18.44 12.37
CA TYR A 167 4.72 -18.85 12.57
C TYR A 167 4.84 -20.36 12.81
#